data_fdeabdf0f245fb90c10da9034ec3c1ec
#
_entry.id   fdeabdf0f245fb90c10da9034ec3c1ec
#
_cell.length_a   1.000
_cell.length_b   1.000
_cell.length_c   1.000
_cell.angle_alpha   90.00
_cell.angle_beta   90.00
_cell.angle_gamma   90.00
#
_symmetry.space_group_name_H-M   'P 1'
#
loop_
_entity.id
_entity.type
_entity.pdbx_description
1 polymer ?
#
loop_
_entity_poly.entity_id
_entity_poly.type
_entity_poly.pdbx_seq_one_letter_code
_entity_poly.pdbx_strand_id
1 'polypeptide(L)'
;AASDVYKRQYEMQFGDNDTLSAIVTSITKADLLILLSDIDGLYSDDPHDNPDAKLIREVDTLDRKILGMAKSSTGSDVGTGGMATKLTAAKIATYSGADMIIANGGNMGILYDIMNDRYTGTLFHRAKDAEFVLADYIQREMAPTSTGGQ
;
A
#
# COMPACT_ATOMS: atom_id res chain seq x y z
N ALA A 1 -18.90 9.86 34.02
CA ALA A 1 -17.90 8.83 34.32
C ALA A 1 -17.95 7.67 33.32
N ALA A 2 -19.09 7.12 32.90
CA ALA A 2 -19.16 6.06 31.88
C ALA A 2 -18.88 6.58 30.45
N SER A 3 -19.04 7.86 30.17
CA SER A 3 -18.80 8.47 28.86
C SER A 3 -17.30 8.63 28.52
N ASP A 4 -16.41 8.67 29.51
CA ASP A 4 -14.97 8.83 29.29
C ASP A 4 -14.29 7.53 28.92
N VAL A 5 -14.85 6.37 29.25
CA VAL A 5 -14.35 5.06 28.84
C VAL A 5 -14.65 4.79 27.37
N TYR A 6 -15.77 5.29 26.85
CA TYR A 6 -16.14 5.18 25.44
C TYR A 6 -15.38 6.15 24.54
N LYS A 7 -14.82 7.24 25.07
CA LYS A 7 -14.00 8.19 24.30
C LYS A 7 -12.55 7.74 24.10
N ARG A 8 -12.13 6.66 24.73
CA ARG A 8 -10.92 5.92 24.35
C ARG A 8 -11.23 4.81 23.38
N GLN A 9 -12.14 5.03 22.44
CA GLN A 9 -12.05 4.32 21.19
C GLN A 9 -10.70 4.73 20.61
N TYR A 10 -9.80 3.78 20.55
CA TYR A 10 -8.69 3.84 19.66
C TYR A 10 -9.31 3.94 18.27
N GLU A 11 -9.52 5.15 17.78
CA GLU A 11 -9.65 5.39 16.37
C GLU A 11 -8.31 4.95 15.80
N MET A 12 -8.24 3.69 15.45
CA MET A 12 -7.22 3.22 14.53
C MET A 12 -7.55 3.95 13.24
N GLN A 13 -6.98 5.15 13.10
CA GLN A 13 -6.99 5.87 11.85
C GLN A 13 -6.12 5.05 10.89
N PHE A 14 -6.72 4.04 10.29
CA PHE A 14 -6.26 3.56 9.02
C PHE A 14 -6.49 4.72 8.06
N GLY A 15 -5.50 5.60 7.94
CA GLY A 15 -5.63 6.89 7.25
C GLY A 15 -5.90 6.75 5.75
N ASP A 16 -5.94 5.51 5.24
CA ASP A 16 -6.19 5.25 3.83
C ASP A 16 -6.80 3.86 3.60
N ASN A 17 -7.56 3.73 2.51
CA ASN A 17 -8.21 2.50 2.11
C ASN A 17 -7.20 1.45 1.60
N ASP A 18 -6.03 1.86 1.14
CA ASP A 18 -5.00 0.97 0.60
C ASP A 18 -4.47 0.05 1.70
N THR A 19 -4.05 0.63 2.83
CA THR A 19 -3.58 -0.11 4.01
C THR A 19 -4.69 -1.01 4.58
N LEU A 20 -5.91 -0.50 4.68
CA LEU A 20 -7.05 -1.30 5.15
C LEU A 20 -7.31 -2.51 4.24
N SER A 21 -7.26 -2.31 2.92
CA SER A 21 -7.44 -3.39 1.95
C SER A 21 -6.38 -4.48 2.08
N ALA A 22 -5.13 -4.10 2.34
CA ALA A 22 -4.04 -5.04 2.56
C ALA A 22 -4.21 -5.83 3.86
N ILE A 23 -4.70 -5.19 4.92
CA ILE A 23 -5.03 -5.87 6.18
C ILE A 23 -6.15 -6.91 5.97
N VAL A 24 -7.22 -6.52 5.26
CA VAL A 24 -8.30 -7.45 4.89
C VAL A 24 -7.77 -8.62 4.07
N THR A 25 -6.91 -8.35 3.09
CA THR A 25 -6.22 -9.38 2.28
C THR A 25 -5.48 -10.39 3.16
N SER A 26 -4.71 -9.90 4.14
CA SER A 26 -3.98 -10.75 5.08
C SER A 26 -4.91 -11.60 5.96
N ILE A 27 -5.98 -11.02 6.51
CA ILE A 27 -6.92 -11.70 7.38
C ILE A 27 -7.72 -12.76 6.62
N THR A 28 -8.15 -12.45 5.40
CA THR A 28 -8.94 -13.37 4.56
C THR A 28 -8.08 -14.41 3.85
N LYS A 29 -6.74 -14.27 3.93
CA LYS A 29 -5.77 -15.11 3.21
C LYS A 29 -6.04 -15.12 1.70
N ALA A 30 -6.38 -13.96 1.14
CA ALA A 30 -6.54 -13.81 -0.29
C ALA A 30 -5.19 -13.97 -1.00
N ASP A 31 -5.22 -14.49 -2.22
CA ASP A 31 -4.00 -14.71 -3.03
C ASP A 31 -3.57 -13.47 -3.81
N LEU A 32 -4.48 -12.55 -4.05
CA LEU A 32 -4.25 -11.35 -4.85
C LEU A 32 -5.03 -10.16 -4.27
N LEU A 33 -4.34 -9.03 -4.11
CA LEU A 33 -4.92 -7.72 -3.86
C LEU A 33 -4.81 -6.85 -5.11
N ILE A 34 -5.91 -6.28 -5.58
CA ILE A 34 -5.90 -5.31 -6.67
C ILE A 34 -6.27 -3.94 -6.10
N LEU A 35 -5.34 -2.99 -6.18
CA LEU A 35 -5.58 -1.58 -5.86
C LEU A 35 -5.84 -0.80 -7.16
N LEU A 36 -7.07 -0.36 -7.33
CA LEU A 36 -7.46 0.53 -8.42
C LEU A 36 -7.26 1.99 -7.98
N SER A 37 -6.50 2.73 -8.76
CA SER A 37 -6.08 4.10 -8.47
C SER A 37 -6.29 5.00 -9.70
N ASP A 38 -5.97 6.26 -9.54
CA ASP A 38 -5.89 7.26 -10.63
C ASP A 38 -4.54 7.23 -11.37
N ILE A 39 -3.59 6.41 -10.90
CA ILE A 39 -2.28 6.19 -11.53
C ILE A 39 -2.19 4.79 -12.12
N ASP A 40 -1.35 4.62 -13.14
CA ASP A 40 -1.17 3.32 -13.81
C ASP A 40 -0.39 2.31 -12.96
N GLY A 41 0.46 2.77 -12.05
CA GLY A 41 1.30 1.93 -11.21
C GLY A 41 2.46 2.69 -10.58
N LEU A 42 3.50 1.96 -10.18
CA LEU A 42 4.74 2.54 -9.65
C LEU A 42 5.66 2.97 -10.81
N TYR A 43 6.11 4.21 -10.77
CA TYR A 43 7.09 4.73 -11.72
C TYR A 43 8.48 4.86 -11.08
N SER A 44 9.51 4.87 -11.92
CA SER A 44 10.90 5.04 -11.47
C SER A 44 11.17 6.44 -10.89
N ASP A 45 10.32 7.42 -11.21
CA ASP A 45 10.32 8.79 -10.74
C ASP A 45 8.92 9.39 -10.94
N ASP A 46 8.69 10.64 -10.51
CA ASP A 46 7.41 11.31 -10.76
C ASP A 46 7.23 11.60 -12.27
N PRO A 47 6.23 10.99 -12.94
CA PRO A 47 6.02 11.21 -14.37
C PRO A 47 5.51 12.63 -14.70
N HIS A 48 5.05 13.41 -13.71
CA HIS A 48 4.68 14.81 -13.91
C HIS A 48 5.92 15.73 -14.00
N ASP A 49 6.97 15.40 -13.25
CA ASP A 49 8.19 16.18 -13.17
C ASP A 49 9.27 15.65 -14.11
N ASN A 50 9.27 14.34 -14.37
CA ASN A 50 10.26 13.67 -15.19
C ASN A 50 9.62 12.90 -16.35
N PRO A 51 9.68 13.41 -17.59
CA PRO A 51 9.11 12.73 -18.77
C PRO A 51 9.81 11.40 -19.11
N ASP A 52 11.01 11.14 -18.57
CA ASP A 52 11.74 9.88 -18.73
C ASP A 52 11.38 8.84 -17.67
N ALA A 53 10.47 9.15 -16.75
CA ALA A 53 9.97 8.21 -15.76
C ALA A 53 9.33 6.98 -16.43
N LYS A 54 9.76 5.79 -16.00
CA LYS A 54 9.31 4.52 -16.57
C LYS A 54 8.43 3.76 -15.59
N LEU A 55 7.34 3.22 -16.10
CA LEU A 55 6.49 2.32 -15.31
C LEU A 55 7.27 1.05 -14.97
N ILE A 56 7.30 0.72 -13.67
CA ILE A 56 7.86 -0.52 -13.15
C ILE A 56 6.79 -1.59 -13.23
N ARG A 57 6.99 -2.59 -14.09
CA ARG A 57 5.98 -3.62 -14.33
C ARG A 57 5.89 -4.64 -13.23
N GLU A 58 7.03 -5.00 -12.64
CA GLU A 58 7.15 -6.05 -11.64
C GLU A 58 8.11 -5.64 -10.53
N VAL A 59 7.78 -6.03 -9.30
CA VAL A 59 8.57 -5.81 -8.10
C VAL A 59 8.65 -7.13 -7.33
N ASP A 60 9.83 -7.76 -7.33
CA ASP A 60 10.08 -9.00 -6.60
C ASP A 60 10.36 -8.75 -5.11
N THR A 61 10.95 -7.61 -4.78
CA THR A 61 11.34 -7.28 -3.42
C THR A 61 11.14 -5.79 -3.14
N LEU A 62 10.53 -5.49 -2.01
CA LEU A 62 10.37 -4.12 -1.51
C LEU A 62 11.65 -3.63 -0.83
N ASP A 63 12.68 -3.39 -1.61
CA ASP A 63 13.96 -2.89 -1.15
C ASP A 63 13.93 -1.35 -0.89
N ARG A 64 15.07 -0.83 -0.38
CA ARG A 64 15.19 0.60 -0.10
C ARG A 64 15.05 1.48 -1.35
N LYS A 65 15.40 0.95 -2.52
CA LYS A 65 15.27 1.67 -3.78
C LYS A 65 13.79 1.84 -4.15
N ILE A 66 13.02 0.75 -4.11
CA ILE A 66 11.57 0.76 -4.35
C ILE A 66 10.86 1.67 -3.34
N LEU A 67 11.18 1.55 -2.04
CA LEU A 67 10.59 2.39 -1.01
C LEU A 67 11.00 3.87 -1.14
N GLY A 68 12.17 4.15 -1.71
CA GLY A 68 12.66 5.50 -2.00
C GLY A 68 11.87 6.19 -3.12
N MET A 69 11.38 5.44 -4.11
CA MET A 69 10.59 5.98 -5.23
C MET A 69 9.25 6.59 -4.80
N ALA A 70 8.68 6.09 -3.69
CA ALA A 70 7.47 6.67 -3.11
C ALA A 70 7.66 8.10 -2.58
N LYS A 71 8.88 8.47 -2.21
CA LYS A 71 9.19 9.80 -1.68
C LYS A 71 9.36 10.84 -2.78
N SER A 72 9.80 10.44 -3.96
CA SER A 72 9.98 11.33 -5.11
C SER A 72 8.68 11.62 -5.84
N SER A 73 7.68 10.73 -5.76
CA SER A 73 6.40 10.87 -6.44
C SER A 73 5.34 11.67 -5.67
N THR A 74 5.66 12.16 -4.47
CA THR A 74 4.74 12.98 -3.66
C THR A 74 5.21 14.43 -3.63
N GLY A 75 5.02 15.15 -4.71
CA GLY A 75 5.20 16.60 -4.76
C GLY A 75 4.17 17.40 -3.94
N SER A 76 3.33 16.76 -3.14
CA SER A 76 2.37 17.42 -2.25
C SER A 76 2.34 16.78 -0.87
N ASP A 77 2.70 17.54 0.15
CA ASP A 77 2.64 17.18 1.57
C ASP A 77 1.21 16.94 2.12
N VAL A 78 0.19 16.85 1.29
CA VAL A 78 -1.23 16.86 1.70
C VAL A 78 -2.07 15.82 0.94
N GLY A 79 -1.58 14.59 0.81
CA GLY A 79 -2.34 13.51 0.18
C GLY A 79 -2.40 12.27 1.08
N THR A 80 -3.51 12.07 1.81
CA THR A 80 -3.85 10.79 2.44
C THR A 80 -4.18 9.76 1.36
N GLY A 81 -3.18 9.08 0.77
CA GLY A 81 -3.41 8.09 -0.29
C GLY A 81 -2.35 8.07 -1.39
N GLY A 82 -1.19 8.66 -1.15
CA GLY A 82 -0.08 8.68 -2.11
C GLY A 82 0.61 7.33 -2.31
N MET A 83 1.67 7.31 -3.13
CA MET A 83 2.44 6.10 -3.40
C MET A 83 2.98 5.43 -2.12
N ALA A 84 3.28 6.21 -1.07
CA ALA A 84 3.75 5.69 0.20
C ALA A 84 2.74 4.73 0.86
N THR A 85 1.44 5.07 0.84
CA THR A 85 0.38 4.20 1.39
C THR A 85 0.21 2.93 0.56
N LYS A 86 0.35 3.03 -0.76
CA LYS A 86 0.32 1.89 -1.66
C LYS A 86 1.50 0.94 -1.43
N LEU A 87 2.70 1.46 -1.18
CA LEU A 87 3.85 0.62 -0.83
C LEU A 87 3.73 0.00 0.58
N THR A 88 3.09 0.70 1.53
CA THR A 88 2.72 0.11 2.82
C THR A 88 1.75 -1.06 2.63
N ALA A 89 0.72 -0.88 1.81
CA ALA A 89 -0.21 -1.95 1.46
C ALA A 89 0.51 -3.12 0.77
N ALA A 90 1.42 -2.84 -0.17
CA ALA A 90 2.22 -3.86 -0.84
C ALA A 90 3.03 -4.69 0.17
N LYS A 91 3.68 -4.04 1.14
CA LYS A 91 4.44 -4.71 2.20
C LYS A 91 3.55 -5.67 3.01
N ILE A 92 2.39 -5.21 3.46
CA ILE A 92 1.47 -6.04 4.24
C ILE A 92 0.98 -7.22 3.40
N ALA A 93 0.51 -6.99 2.18
CA ALA A 93 -0.04 -8.02 1.31
C ALA A 93 1.03 -9.07 0.95
N THR A 94 2.19 -8.64 0.46
CA THR A 94 3.23 -9.56 -0.02
C THR A 94 3.86 -10.38 1.10
N TYR A 95 4.11 -9.78 2.26
CA TYR A 95 4.65 -10.51 3.42
C TYR A 95 3.63 -11.46 4.04
N SER A 96 2.33 -11.18 3.88
CA SER A 96 1.26 -12.12 4.25
C SER A 96 1.08 -13.26 3.24
N GLY A 97 1.73 -13.20 2.09
CA GLY A 97 1.72 -14.25 1.07
C GLY A 97 0.77 -14.01 -0.11
N ALA A 98 0.29 -12.79 -0.29
CA ALA A 98 -0.52 -12.38 -1.45
C ALA A 98 0.31 -11.61 -2.48
N ASP A 99 0.00 -11.75 -3.76
CA ASP A 99 0.45 -10.81 -4.76
C ASP A 99 -0.36 -9.51 -4.67
N MET A 100 0.20 -8.39 -5.11
CA MET A 100 -0.55 -7.14 -5.19
C MET A 100 -0.34 -6.48 -6.54
N ILE A 101 -1.44 -5.95 -7.12
CA ILE A 101 -1.40 -5.17 -8.35
C ILE A 101 -1.89 -3.75 -8.07
N ILE A 102 -1.14 -2.77 -8.57
CA ILE A 102 -1.62 -1.39 -8.71
C ILE A 102 -1.93 -1.17 -10.19
N ALA A 103 -3.13 -0.70 -10.49
CA ALA A 103 -3.56 -0.38 -11.86
C ALA A 103 -4.53 0.81 -11.87
N ASN A 104 -4.65 1.44 -13.04
CA ASN A 104 -5.57 2.55 -13.23
C ASN A 104 -7.01 2.07 -13.30
N GLY A 105 -7.86 2.59 -12.41
CA GLY A 105 -9.27 2.26 -12.28
C GLY A 105 -10.21 3.10 -13.16
N GLY A 106 -9.70 3.95 -14.02
CA GLY A 106 -10.51 4.81 -14.90
C GLY A 106 -11.40 4.03 -15.87
N ASN A 107 -11.03 2.78 -16.17
CA ASN A 107 -11.86 1.84 -16.93
C ASN A 107 -11.94 0.51 -16.18
N MET A 108 -13.15 0.11 -15.80
CA MET A 108 -13.38 -1.16 -15.06
C MET A 108 -13.06 -2.41 -15.90
N GLY A 109 -12.88 -2.29 -17.20
CA GLY A 109 -12.35 -3.36 -18.07
C GLY A 109 -10.96 -3.82 -17.65
N ILE A 110 -10.22 -3.01 -16.87
CA ILE A 110 -8.91 -3.36 -16.32
C ILE A 110 -8.95 -4.66 -15.51
N LEU A 111 -10.04 -4.95 -14.80
CA LEU A 111 -10.17 -6.20 -14.03
C LEU A 111 -10.16 -7.42 -14.95
N TYR A 112 -10.83 -7.33 -16.10
CA TYR A 112 -10.80 -8.38 -17.10
C TYR A 112 -9.39 -8.54 -17.72
N ASP A 113 -8.71 -7.44 -17.97
CA ASP A 113 -7.35 -7.45 -18.51
C ASP A 113 -6.35 -8.03 -17.52
N ILE A 114 -6.50 -7.73 -16.22
CA ILE A 114 -5.69 -8.34 -15.15
C ILE A 114 -5.88 -9.85 -15.13
N MET A 115 -7.13 -10.34 -15.19
CA MET A 115 -7.41 -11.77 -15.17
C MET A 115 -6.89 -12.51 -16.42
N ASN A 116 -6.61 -11.80 -17.50
CA ASN A 116 -6.05 -12.32 -18.74
C ASN A 116 -4.57 -11.98 -18.95
N ASP A 117 -3.90 -11.45 -17.95
CA ASP A 117 -2.49 -11.04 -17.98
C ASP A 117 -2.15 -10.07 -19.12
N ARG A 118 -3.06 -9.13 -19.40
CA ARG A 118 -2.96 -8.13 -20.48
C ARG A 118 -3.19 -6.71 -19.99
N TYR A 119 -2.70 -6.39 -18.82
CA TYR A 119 -2.93 -5.09 -18.19
C TYR A 119 -1.68 -4.19 -18.19
N THR A 120 -1.92 -2.89 -18.02
CA THR A 120 -0.90 -1.92 -17.63
C THR A 120 -1.00 -1.71 -16.12
N GLY A 121 0.10 -1.90 -15.42
CA GLY A 121 0.14 -1.80 -13.98
C GLY A 121 1.48 -2.25 -13.40
N THR A 122 1.55 -2.29 -12.07
CA THR A 122 2.68 -2.82 -11.32
C THR A 122 2.25 -4.03 -10.51
N LEU A 123 2.88 -5.17 -10.74
CA LEU A 123 2.72 -6.39 -9.95
C LEU A 123 3.81 -6.45 -8.88
N PHE A 124 3.40 -6.58 -7.64
CA PHE A 124 4.27 -6.89 -6.50
C PHE A 124 4.12 -8.37 -6.18
N HIS A 125 5.21 -9.13 -6.32
CA HIS A 125 5.21 -10.56 -6.08
C HIS A 125 5.16 -10.87 -4.59
N ARG A 126 4.42 -11.91 -4.23
CA ARG A 126 4.37 -12.42 -2.87
C ARG A 126 5.75 -12.81 -2.38
N ALA A 127 6.08 -12.37 -1.18
CA ALA A 127 7.35 -12.67 -0.51
C ALA A 127 7.05 -13.09 0.93
N LYS A 128 6.28 -14.19 1.08
CA LYS A 128 5.80 -14.64 2.39
C LYS A 128 6.94 -14.71 3.38
N ASP A 129 6.86 -13.87 4.39
CA ASP A 129 7.80 -13.86 5.50
C ASP A 129 7.20 -14.67 6.66
N ALA A 130 7.87 -15.74 7.05
CA ALA A 130 7.43 -16.60 8.15
C ALA A 130 7.45 -15.88 9.52
N GLU A 131 8.24 -14.82 9.64
CA GLU A 131 8.33 -14.00 10.84
C GLU A 131 7.38 -12.80 10.81
N PHE A 132 6.70 -12.54 9.68
CA PHE A 132 5.75 -11.45 9.56
C PHE A 132 4.47 -11.75 10.33
N VAL A 133 4.25 -11.02 11.42
CA VAL A 133 3.01 -11.06 12.20
C VAL A 133 2.28 -9.73 12.01
N LEU A 134 1.12 -9.77 11.37
CA LEU A 134 0.32 -8.58 11.06
C LEU A 134 0.01 -7.76 12.32
N ALA A 135 -0.35 -8.42 13.43
CA ALA A 135 -0.67 -7.72 14.68
C ALA A 135 0.53 -6.92 15.22
N ASP A 136 1.72 -7.51 15.18
CA ASP A 136 2.95 -6.84 15.62
C ASP A 136 3.30 -5.67 14.70
N TYR A 137 3.11 -5.84 13.39
CA TYR A 137 3.31 -4.77 12.41
C TYR A 137 2.38 -3.58 12.70
N ILE A 138 1.08 -3.85 12.89
CA ILE A 138 0.09 -2.82 13.22
C ILE A 138 0.45 -2.11 14.52
N GLN A 139 0.86 -2.83 15.55
CA GLN A 139 1.27 -2.22 16.82
C GLN A 139 2.48 -1.30 16.69
N ARG A 140 3.47 -1.67 15.88
CA ARG A 140 4.69 -0.87 15.72
C ARG A 140 4.48 0.38 14.88
N GLU A 141 3.77 0.25 13.78
CA GLU A 141 3.60 1.33 12.81
C GLU A 141 2.44 2.29 13.16
N MET A 142 1.46 1.79 13.93
CA MET A 142 0.24 2.52 14.25
C MET A 142 0.12 2.88 15.74
N ALA A 143 1.09 2.49 16.57
CA ALA A 143 1.14 2.94 17.95
C ALA A 143 1.32 4.47 17.97
N PRO A 144 0.52 5.23 18.74
CA PRO A 144 0.73 6.65 18.89
C PRO A 144 2.16 6.87 19.39
N THR A 145 2.96 7.62 18.65
CA THR A 145 4.25 8.08 19.12
C THR A 145 4.01 8.79 20.45
N SER A 146 4.44 8.19 21.55
CA SER A 146 4.44 8.85 22.84
C SER A 146 5.44 10.00 22.73
N THR A 147 4.93 11.18 22.43
CA THR A 147 5.67 12.43 22.59
C THR A 147 5.99 12.53 24.08
N GLY A 148 7.23 12.15 24.42
CA GLY A 148 7.76 12.33 25.74
C GLY A 148 7.75 13.82 26.04
N GLY A 149 6.82 14.21 26.91
CA GLY A 149 6.90 15.50 27.55
C GLY A 149 8.06 15.48 28.55
N GLN A 150 8.96 16.37 28.39
CA GLN A 150 9.72 17.00 29.47
C GLN A 150 9.49 18.50 29.40
#